data_54aa829e494bb85d12be8e4f1d90eb96
#
_entry.id   54aa829e494bb85d12be8e4f1d90eb96
#
_cell.length_a   1.000
_cell.length_b   1.000
_cell.length_c   1.000
_cell.angle_alpha   90.00
_cell.angle_beta   90.00
_cell.angle_gamma   90.00
#
_symmetry.space_group_name_H-M   'P 1'
#
loop_
_entity.id
_entity.type
_entity.pdbx_description
1 polymer ?
#
loop_
_entity_poly.entity_id
_entity_poly.type
_entity_poly.pdbx_seq_one_letter_code
_entity_poly.pdbx_strand_id
1 'polypeptide(L)'
;MNTGPTPPSPTSSGSFSPSPRPSLPRLWACWRGLNQKQQSSAAAKARRRVAEDSDPCAYLGKRTIVHPTKAAIPFSLYPYQRRLLESSSAQRIIVKARQVGVSQLVAGEALFLAKHFDGVTVLFVSRNLPAAVHLQRMVYNLMRSDPNLPPVVRKNEAELILANDSVVRSLPATEDTGRTFAATAVYLDEFAHMPWAGRIYQAVAPCAARGGRLTVISTPYGRANAFYRLWQESAVGVRSFERLRIHWSDCPEYNPEGFRIDDPELRRRVGEKGAWYRTQRLRFTDDQWAQEYECDFAGSASLVYREFDPELHVGDFPYQPDWPTYVGQDFGYVNPSVALLIQVSPSEEVFVIGEYYHTNRSISDLLREVYCPAGRRHQVQAWYCDPSGRSEIAELRAAGLPAVGRRSTVEQGVLAIRKLLRPPGGGPRLHIDRRCPRLIAEMSTYAYQEASDTIEKNQSDHGPDALRYFIVNHWTGAAQAETLALP
;
A
#
# COMPACT_ATOMS: atom_id res chain seq x y z
N MET A 1 50.37 0.89 49.69
CA MET A 1 49.98 2.23 49.28
C MET A 1 49.65 2.20 47.82
N ASN A 2 48.39 2.05 47.50
CA ASN A 2 47.92 2.32 46.15
C ASN A 2 46.38 2.41 46.22
N THR A 3 45.88 3.60 46.14
CA THR A 3 44.47 3.94 46.21
C THR A 3 43.90 3.87 44.81
N GLY A 4 43.03 2.90 44.54
CA GLY A 4 42.22 2.82 43.31
C GLY A 4 40.96 3.67 43.44
N PRO A 5 40.46 4.23 42.35
CA PRO A 5 39.31 5.14 42.37
C PRO A 5 37.95 4.41 42.46
N THR A 6 37.08 4.98 43.26
CA THR A 6 35.65 4.64 43.46
C THR A 6 34.84 4.79 42.19
N PRO A 7 33.83 3.95 41.92
CA PRO A 7 32.90 4.12 40.80
C PRO A 7 31.85 5.20 41.11
N PRO A 8 31.36 5.94 40.09
CA PRO A 8 30.32 6.96 40.27
C PRO A 8 28.94 6.34 40.48
N SER A 9 28.14 6.98 41.33
CA SER A 9 26.75 6.70 41.64
C SER A 9 25.81 6.87 40.46
N PRO A 10 24.66 6.14 40.39
CA PRO A 10 23.72 6.25 39.31
C PRO A 10 22.92 7.56 39.39
N THR A 11 22.96 8.36 38.32
CA THR A 11 22.18 9.56 38.15
C THR A 11 20.74 9.23 37.75
N SER A 12 19.85 9.79 38.50
CA SER A 12 18.42 10.14 38.32
C SER A 12 17.73 9.73 37.01
N SER A 13 16.62 9.01 37.19
CA SER A 13 15.52 8.81 36.26
C SER A 13 15.03 10.11 35.65
N GLY A 14 15.32 10.35 34.38
CA GLY A 14 14.73 11.38 33.57
C GLY A 14 13.29 11.01 33.22
N SER A 15 12.34 11.73 33.79
CA SER A 15 10.94 11.71 33.37
C SER A 15 10.82 12.20 31.95
N PHE A 16 10.42 11.31 31.02
CA PHE A 16 9.97 11.68 29.67
C PHE A 16 8.66 12.46 29.79
N SER A 17 8.73 13.77 29.73
CA SER A 17 7.57 14.62 29.45
C SER A 17 7.28 14.56 27.94
N PRO A 18 6.02 14.35 27.51
CA PRO A 18 5.67 14.39 26.10
C PRO A 18 5.92 15.81 25.57
N SER A 19 6.65 15.91 24.45
CA SER A 19 6.89 17.18 23.75
C SER A 19 5.56 17.87 23.44
N PRO A 20 5.44 19.20 23.61
CA PRO A 20 4.22 19.92 23.30
C PRO A 20 3.88 19.77 21.82
N ARG A 21 2.61 19.43 21.52
CA ARG A 21 2.07 19.39 20.17
C ARG A 21 2.34 20.72 19.47
N PRO A 22 2.85 20.74 18.23
CA PRO A 22 3.09 21.98 17.51
C PRO A 22 1.77 22.75 17.34
N SER A 23 1.76 24.01 17.73
CA SER A 23 0.60 24.89 17.58
C SER A 23 0.28 25.17 16.11
N LEU A 24 -0.99 25.35 15.76
CA LEU A 24 -1.52 25.65 14.42
C LEU A 24 -0.66 26.63 13.56
N PRO A 25 -0.02 27.67 14.10
CA PRO A 25 0.86 28.55 13.32
C PRO A 25 2.07 27.86 12.68
N ARG A 26 2.57 26.75 13.26
CA ARG A 26 3.71 26.00 12.67
C ARG A 26 3.30 25.10 11.50
N LEU A 27 2.06 24.63 11.46
CA LEU A 27 1.52 23.84 10.35
C LEU A 27 1.43 24.70 9.07
N TRP A 28 1.07 25.96 9.23
CA TRP A 28 0.97 26.93 8.13
C TRP A 28 2.33 27.48 7.67
N ALA A 29 3.37 27.41 8.49
CA ALA A 29 4.71 27.81 8.12
C ALA A 29 5.32 26.93 7.02
N CYS A 30 4.99 25.64 6.99
CA CYS A 30 5.41 24.72 5.94
C CYS A 30 4.79 25.09 4.57
N TRP A 31 3.51 25.48 4.56
CA TRP A 31 2.81 25.96 3.36
C TRP A 31 3.26 27.36 2.93
N ARG A 32 3.64 28.25 3.86
CA ARG A 32 4.19 29.58 3.55
C ARG A 32 5.58 29.52 2.89
N GLY A 33 6.39 28.51 3.19
CA GLY A 33 7.73 28.32 2.62
C GLY A 33 7.72 28.09 1.10
N LEU A 34 6.63 27.50 0.56
CA LEU A 34 6.45 27.27 -0.86
C LEU A 34 6.27 28.56 -1.68
N ASN A 35 5.70 29.59 -1.10
CA ASN A 35 5.33 30.81 -1.82
C ASN A 35 6.30 32.00 -1.66
N GLN A 36 7.32 31.91 -0.78
CA GLN A 36 8.21 33.03 -0.50
C GLN A 36 9.10 33.47 -1.69
N LYS A 37 9.35 32.58 -2.66
CA LYS A 37 10.15 32.93 -3.86
C LYS A 37 9.35 33.58 -5.00
N GLN A 38 8.02 33.54 -4.95
CA GLN A 38 7.13 34.19 -5.94
C GLN A 38 6.38 35.42 -5.40
N GLN A 39 6.58 35.81 -4.15
CA GLN A 39 5.77 36.81 -3.42
C GLN A 39 6.28 38.24 -3.45
N SER A 40 7.04 38.70 -4.41
CA SER A 40 7.55 40.10 -4.36
C SER A 40 6.52 41.21 -4.67
N SER A 41 5.34 40.92 -5.22
CA SER A 41 4.34 41.96 -5.53
C SER A 41 2.89 41.70 -5.08
N ALA A 42 2.50 40.46 -4.77
CA ALA A 42 1.12 40.08 -4.38
C ALA A 42 0.90 40.01 -2.85
N ALA A 43 1.97 40.07 -2.06
CA ALA A 43 1.94 39.82 -0.61
C ALA A 43 1.08 40.81 0.22
N ALA A 44 0.92 42.05 -0.25
CA ALA A 44 0.15 43.06 0.47
C ALA A 44 -1.38 42.83 0.36
N LYS A 45 -1.89 42.33 -0.75
CA LYS A 45 -3.32 42.03 -0.94
C LYS A 45 -3.73 40.70 -0.26
N ALA A 46 -2.84 39.72 -0.25
CA ALA A 46 -3.10 38.41 0.37
C ALA A 46 -3.22 38.50 1.91
N ARG A 47 -2.45 39.38 2.55
CA ARG A 47 -2.50 39.58 4.04
C ARG A 47 -3.85 40.01 4.59
N ARG A 48 -4.70 40.66 3.82
CA ARG A 48 -5.99 41.19 4.28
C ARG A 48 -7.13 40.15 4.26
N ARG A 49 -7.02 39.09 3.43
CA ARG A 49 -8.03 38.00 3.34
C ARG A 49 -7.81 36.86 4.33
N VAL A 50 -6.63 36.73 4.90
CA VAL A 50 -6.20 35.62 5.77
C VAL A 50 -6.80 35.67 7.19
N ALA A 51 -7.42 36.79 7.59
CA ALA A 51 -7.79 36.99 9.02
C ALA A 51 -9.11 36.33 9.45
N GLU A 52 -10.05 36.04 8.55
CA GLU A 52 -11.43 35.66 8.97
C GLU A 52 -11.80 34.16 8.78
N ASP A 53 -11.12 33.42 7.93
CA ASP A 53 -11.41 32.00 7.69
C ASP A 53 -10.11 31.16 7.56
N SER A 54 -9.12 31.39 8.41
CA SER A 54 -7.79 30.73 8.29
C SER A 54 -7.77 29.24 8.69
N ASP A 55 -8.81 28.75 9.33
CA ASP A 55 -8.95 27.36 9.74
C ASP A 55 -9.84 26.58 8.76
N PRO A 56 -9.33 25.52 8.09
CA PRO A 56 -10.13 24.74 7.16
C PRO A 56 -11.35 24.08 7.81
N CYS A 57 -11.29 23.71 9.08
CA CYS A 57 -12.43 23.14 9.79
C CYS A 57 -13.52 24.16 10.01
N ALA A 58 -13.16 25.37 10.45
CA ALA A 58 -14.11 26.48 10.62
C ALA A 58 -14.68 26.93 9.26
N TYR A 59 -13.85 27.00 8.23
CA TYR A 59 -14.29 27.33 6.86
C TYR A 59 -15.33 26.34 6.34
N LEU A 60 -15.04 25.02 6.40
CA LEU A 60 -15.95 24.00 5.90
C LEU A 60 -17.22 23.89 6.74
N GLY A 61 -17.15 24.10 8.04
CA GLY A 61 -18.31 24.09 8.92
C GLY A 61 -19.38 25.17 8.59
N LYS A 62 -19.01 26.20 7.83
CA LYS A 62 -19.92 27.23 7.31
C LYS A 62 -20.51 26.88 5.93
N ARG A 63 -20.13 25.76 5.34
CA ARG A 63 -20.60 25.35 4.00
C ARG A 63 -21.78 24.41 4.08
N THR A 64 -22.46 24.24 2.95
CA THR A 64 -23.52 23.26 2.77
C THR A 64 -23.07 22.20 1.77
N ILE A 65 -23.47 20.97 2.01
CA ILE A 65 -23.25 19.84 1.12
C ILE A 65 -24.57 19.27 0.62
N VAL A 66 -24.55 18.62 -0.51
CA VAL A 66 -25.71 17.88 -1.03
C VAL A 66 -25.67 16.47 -0.46
N HIS A 67 -26.63 16.15 0.39
CA HIS A 67 -26.78 14.81 0.93
C HIS A 67 -27.67 13.97 0.00
N PRO A 68 -27.37 12.67 -0.23
CA PRO A 68 -28.15 11.85 -1.16
C PRO A 68 -29.66 11.80 -0.89
N THR A 69 -30.07 11.88 0.38
CA THR A 69 -31.46 11.72 0.81
C THR A 69 -32.06 12.96 1.49
N LYS A 70 -31.25 13.95 1.88
CA LYS A 70 -31.69 15.10 2.70
C LYS A 70 -31.54 16.45 1.99
N ALA A 71 -31.26 16.45 0.68
CA ALA A 71 -30.96 17.66 -0.09
C ALA A 71 -29.73 18.44 0.45
N ALA A 72 -29.82 19.76 0.57
CA ALA A 72 -28.72 20.59 1.09
C ALA A 72 -28.73 20.59 2.64
N ILE A 73 -27.62 20.18 3.23
CA ILE A 73 -27.42 20.17 4.70
C ILE A 73 -26.13 20.90 5.08
N PRO A 74 -25.99 21.42 6.31
CA PRO A 74 -24.73 21.94 6.82
C PRO A 74 -23.62 20.88 6.76
N PHE A 75 -22.41 21.29 6.41
CA PHE A 75 -21.25 20.38 6.39
C PHE A 75 -20.72 20.21 7.83
N SER A 76 -21.38 19.35 8.60
CA SER A 76 -20.92 18.96 9.93
C SER A 76 -19.79 17.94 9.81
N LEU A 77 -18.54 18.40 10.11
CA LEU A 77 -17.36 17.55 9.99
C LEU A 77 -17.35 16.44 11.06
N TYR A 78 -17.14 15.21 10.64
CA TYR A 78 -16.93 14.06 11.50
C TYR A 78 -15.54 14.10 12.17
N PRO A 79 -15.33 13.40 13.32
CA PRO A 79 -14.05 13.42 14.02
C PRO A 79 -12.84 13.06 13.14
N TYR A 80 -12.95 12.01 12.32
CA TYR A 80 -11.88 11.63 11.39
C TYR A 80 -11.66 12.64 10.26
N GLN A 81 -12.71 13.34 9.82
CA GLN A 81 -12.59 14.41 8.82
C GLN A 81 -11.82 15.61 9.38
N ARG A 82 -12.08 16.00 10.63
CA ARG A 82 -11.31 17.04 11.32
C ARG A 82 -9.84 16.65 11.44
N ARG A 83 -9.56 15.43 11.89
CA ARG A 83 -8.18 14.92 11.99
C ARG A 83 -7.45 14.93 10.64
N LEU A 84 -8.13 14.63 9.54
CA LEU A 84 -7.56 14.71 8.18
C LEU A 84 -7.21 16.16 7.78
N LEU A 85 -8.09 17.13 8.07
CA LEU A 85 -7.83 18.53 7.76
C LEU A 85 -6.72 19.12 8.63
N GLU A 86 -6.59 18.67 9.88
CA GLU A 86 -5.57 19.10 10.84
C GLU A 86 -4.20 18.43 10.57
N SER A 87 -4.14 17.41 9.72
CA SER A 87 -2.90 16.72 9.37
C SER A 87 -1.92 17.66 8.67
N SER A 88 -0.68 17.66 9.15
CA SER A 88 0.45 18.40 8.57
C SER A 88 1.26 17.58 7.56
N SER A 89 0.93 16.32 7.38
CA SER A 89 1.69 15.43 6.51
C SER A 89 1.56 15.86 5.04
N ALA A 90 2.70 15.90 4.34
CA ALA A 90 2.73 16.12 2.91
C ALA A 90 2.24 14.89 2.12
N GLN A 91 2.27 13.71 2.73
CA GLN A 91 1.84 12.45 2.11
C GLN A 91 0.86 11.73 3.04
N ARG A 92 -0.35 11.53 2.57
CA ARG A 92 -1.40 10.83 3.33
C ARG A 92 -1.92 9.64 2.53
N ILE A 93 -2.08 8.47 3.17
CA ILE A 93 -2.74 7.31 2.61
C ILE A 93 -3.93 6.92 3.47
N ILE A 94 -5.10 6.80 2.86
CA ILE A 94 -6.37 6.63 3.54
C ILE A 94 -7.06 5.38 3.04
N VAL A 95 -7.13 4.37 3.91
CA VAL A 95 -8.00 3.21 3.72
C VAL A 95 -9.35 3.54 4.36
N LYS A 96 -10.41 3.46 3.61
CA LYS A 96 -11.73 3.88 4.07
C LYS A 96 -12.81 2.83 3.81
N ALA A 97 -13.83 2.78 4.65
CA ALA A 97 -15.10 2.17 4.32
C ALA A 97 -15.83 2.98 3.23
N ARG A 98 -16.76 2.33 2.56
CA ARG A 98 -17.57 2.94 1.51
C ARG A 98 -18.44 4.07 2.06
N GLN A 99 -18.56 5.18 1.31
CA GLN A 99 -19.49 6.29 1.56
C GLN A 99 -19.34 6.99 2.93
N VAL A 100 -18.15 7.04 3.50
CA VAL A 100 -17.86 7.73 4.76
C VAL A 100 -17.49 9.22 4.57
N GLY A 101 -17.82 9.83 3.44
CA GLY A 101 -17.70 11.27 3.21
C GLY A 101 -16.28 11.81 3.00
N VAL A 102 -15.29 10.97 2.71
CA VAL A 102 -13.90 11.42 2.47
C VAL A 102 -13.77 12.19 1.15
N SER A 103 -14.43 11.75 0.08
CA SER A 103 -14.43 12.45 -1.21
C SER A 103 -15.05 13.86 -1.09
N GLN A 104 -16.11 14.01 -0.28
CA GLN A 104 -16.69 15.32 0.02
C GLN A 104 -15.71 16.22 0.79
N LEU A 105 -14.96 15.63 1.73
CA LEU A 105 -13.95 16.35 2.51
C LEU A 105 -12.82 16.89 1.63
N VAL A 106 -12.25 16.04 0.75
CA VAL A 106 -11.13 16.48 -0.11
C VAL A 106 -11.57 17.48 -1.16
N ALA A 107 -12.83 17.44 -1.61
CA ALA A 107 -13.41 18.50 -2.43
C ALA A 107 -13.49 19.83 -1.66
N GLY A 108 -13.82 19.79 -0.37
CA GLY A 108 -13.81 20.95 0.51
C GLY A 108 -12.39 21.48 0.77
N GLU A 109 -11.43 20.61 1.05
CA GLU A 109 -10.02 20.99 1.21
C GLU A 109 -9.47 21.65 -0.07
N ALA A 110 -9.80 21.11 -1.25
CA ALA A 110 -9.42 21.70 -2.54
C ALA A 110 -9.98 23.10 -2.74
N LEU A 111 -11.27 23.31 -2.43
CA LEU A 111 -11.88 24.63 -2.51
C LEU A 111 -11.28 25.62 -1.51
N PHE A 112 -11.01 25.16 -0.29
CA PHE A 112 -10.33 25.96 0.73
C PHE A 112 -8.95 26.43 0.24
N LEU A 113 -8.14 25.52 -0.32
CA LEU A 113 -6.83 25.83 -0.88
C LEU A 113 -6.93 26.85 -2.03
N ALA A 114 -7.82 26.60 -2.99
CA ALA A 114 -7.99 27.46 -4.14
C ALA A 114 -8.50 28.87 -3.79
N LYS A 115 -9.29 28.99 -2.71
CA LYS A 115 -9.79 30.28 -2.22
C LYS A 115 -8.73 31.10 -1.49
N HIS A 116 -7.97 30.47 -0.59
CA HIS A 116 -7.14 31.18 0.38
C HIS A 116 -5.69 31.40 -0.07
N PHE A 117 -5.26 30.70 -1.12
CA PHE A 117 -3.90 30.81 -1.67
C PHE A 117 -3.95 31.14 -3.16
N ASP A 118 -3.09 32.04 -3.59
CA ASP A 118 -2.99 32.44 -4.99
C ASP A 118 -2.12 31.45 -5.79
N GLY A 119 -2.51 31.16 -7.04
CA GLY A 119 -1.75 30.32 -7.94
C GLY A 119 -1.70 28.84 -7.56
N VAL A 120 -2.63 28.35 -6.74
CA VAL A 120 -2.70 26.96 -6.33
C VAL A 120 -3.24 26.07 -7.46
N THR A 121 -2.57 24.97 -7.75
CA THR A 121 -3.07 23.93 -8.65
C THR A 121 -3.43 22.69 -7.87
N VAL A 122 -4.71 22.34 -7.84
CA VAL A 122 -5.24 21.11 -7.23
C VAL A 122 -5.64 20.14 -8.33
N LEU A 123 -5.19 18.90 -8.22
CA LEU A 123 -5.56 17.81 -9.12
C LEU A 123 -6.36 16.74 -8.38
N PHE A 124 -7.52 16.42 -8.91
CA PHE A 124 -8.22 15.18 -8.61
C PHE A 124 -7.93 14.16 -9.72
N VAL A 125 -7.54 12.96 -9.34
CA VAL A 125 -7.44 11.83 -10.26
C VAL A 125 -8.32 10.71 -9.73
N SER A 126 -9.20 10.17 -10.58
CA SER A 126 -10.07 9.06 -10.22
C SER A 126 -10.11 8.02 -11.34
N ARG A 127 -10.63 6.83 -11.04
CA ARG A 127 -10.59 5.65 -11.93
C ARG A 127 -11.06 5.91 -13.37
N ASN A 128 -11.99 6.84 -13.57
CA ASN A 128 -12.49 7.25 -14.88
C ASN A 128 -12.98 8.71 -14.85
N LEU A 129 -13.29 9.28 -16.01
CA LEU A 129 -13.73 10.65 -16.12
C LEU A 129 -15.04 10.96 -15.36
N PRO A 130 -16.10 10.14 -15.41
CA PRO A 130 -17.31 10.39 -14.61
C PRO A 130 -17.05 10.47 -13.11
N ALA A 131 -16.19 9.62 -12.56
CA ALA A 131 -15.82 9.66 -11.16
C ALA A 131 -15.00 10.92 -10.80
N ALA A 132 -14.08 11.34 -11.67
CA ALA A 132 -13.32 12.58 -11.50
C ALA A 132 -14.25 13.83 -11.58
N VAL A 133 -15.17 13.87 -12.54
CA VAL A 133 -16.19 14.94 -12.67
C VAL A 133 -17.12 14.97 -11.45
N HIS A 134 -17.39 13.83 -10.82
CA HIS A 134 -18.17 13.79 -9.59
C HIS A 134 -17.50 14.56 -8.44
N LEU A 135 -16.18 14.43 -8.28
CA LEU A 135 -15.41 15.24 -7.31
C LEU A 135 -15.50 16.74 -7.64
N GLN A 136 -15.38 17.10 -8.91
CA GLN A 136 -15.53 18.50 -9.36
C GLN A 136 -16.93 19.05 -9.04
N ARG A 137 -17.99 18.26 -9.20
CA ARG A 137 -19.36 18.64 -8.82
C ARG A 137 -19.50 18.89 -7.32
N MET A 138 -18.80 18.11 -6.48
CA MET A 138 -18.76 18.37 -5.02
C MET A 138 -18.13 19.73 -4.71
N VAL A 139 -17.04 20.10 -5.39
CA VAL A 139 -16.46 21.47 -5.29
C VAL A 139 -17.50 22.52 -5.68
N TYR A 140 -18.20 22.35 -6.78
CA TYR A 140 -19.22 23.30 -7.24
C TYR A 140 -20.42 23.43 -6.30
N ASN A 141 -20.81 22.35 -5.64
CA ASN A 141 -21.87 22.40 -4.62
C ASN A 141 -21.44 23.22 -3.40
N LEU A 142 -20.21 23.05 -2.95
CA LEU A 142 -19.64 23.83 -1.83
C LEU A 142 -19.51 25.32 -2.18
N MET A 143 -19.13 25.65 -3.41
CA MET A 143 -19.04 27.04 -3.89
C MET A 143 -20.35 27.80 -3.76
N ARG A 144 -21.51 27.14 -3.96
CA ARG A 144 -22.84 27.78 -3.87
C ARG A 144 -23.12 28.41 -2.51
N SER A 145 -22.49 27.90 -1.46
CA SER A 145 -22.63 28.39 -0.08
C SER A 145 -21.49 29.32 0.34
N ASP A 146 -20.61 29.73 -0.57
CA ASP A 146 -19.51 30.63 -0.30
C ASP A 146 -19.63 31.95 -1.11
N PRO A 147 -20.19 33.00 -0.53
CA PRO A 147 -20.35 34.28 -1.24
C PRO A 147 -19.04 35.03 -1.45
N ASN A 148 -17.96 34.66 -0.74
CA ASN A 148 -16.68 35.38 -0.72
C ASN A 148 -15.58 34.67 -1.52
N LEU A 149 -15.92 33.92 -2.58
CA LEU A 149 -14.95 33.31 -3.48
C LEU A 149 -14.31 34.36 -4.38
N PRO A 150 -13.03 34.17 -4.79
CA PRO A 150 -12.48 34.91 -5.92
C PRO A 150 -13.38 34.74 -7.16
N PRO A 151 -13.49 35.76 -8.03
CA PRO A 151 -14.28 35.65 -9.25
C PRO A 151 -13.87 34.41 -10.06
N VAL A 152 -14.87 33.75 -10.67
CA VAL A 152 -14.65 32.60 -11.53
C VAL A 152 -14.26 33.09 -12.93
N VAL A 153 -13.04 32.71 -13.38
CA VAL A 153 -12.56 33.01 -14.72
C VAL A 153 -13.03 31.98 -15.73
N ARG A 154 -12.95 30.69 -15.33
CA ARG A 154 -13.37 29.58 -16.15
C ARG A 154 -13.98 28.46 -15.30
N LYS A 155 -15.06 27.89 -15.80
CA LYS A 155 -15.74 26.75 -15.18
C LYS A 155 -16.30 25.84 -16.25
N ASN A 156 -15.93 24.56 -16.19
CA ASN A 156 -16.52 23.50 -17.01
C ASN A 156 -16.70 22.23 -16.14
N GLU A 157 -17.03 21.10 -16.73
CA GLU A 157 -17.29 19.87 -15.96
C GLU A 157 -16.07 19.35 -15.17
N ALA A 158 -14.85 19.58 -15.66
CA ALA A 158 -13.63 19.03 -15.10
C ALA A 158 -12.63 20.09 -14.59
N GLU A 159 -12.93 21.39 -14.75
CA GLU A 159 -11.98 22.45 -14.42
C GLU A 159 -12.67 23.67 -13.83
N LEU A 160 -12.05 24.25 -12.82
CA LEU A 160 -12.35 25.54 -12.21
C LEU A 160 -11.10 26.39 -12.20
N ILE A 161 -11.17 27.61 -12.73
CA ILE A 161 -10.11 28.63 -12.65
C ILE A 161 -10.70 29.87 -11.96
N LEU A 162 -9.99 30.33 -10.92
CA LEU A 162 -10.36 31.52 -10.17
C LEU A 162 -9.45 32.71 -10.54
N ALA A 163 -9.94 33.94 -10.29
CA ALA A 163 -9.20 35.18 -10.63
C ALA A 163 -7.90 35.39 -9.80
N ASN A 164 -7.63 34.56 -8.80
CA ASN A 164 -6.38 34.50 -8.07
C ASN A 164 -5.39 33.45 -8.67
N ASP A 165 -5.56 33.08 -9.93
CA ASP A 165 -4.80 32.09 -10.68
C ASP A 165 -4.81 30.66 -10.10
N SER A 166 -5.77 30.39 -9.17
CA SER A 166 -5.92 29.05 -8.62
C SER A 166 -6.76 28.17 -9.55
N VAL A 167 -6.34 26.92 -9.70
CA VAL A 167 -6.96 25.93 -10.59
C VAL A 167 -7.32 24.66 -9.80
N VAL A 168 -8.55 24.19 -9.97
CA VAL A 168 -8.97 22.86 -9.52
C VAL A 168 -9.35 22.05 -10.76
N ARG A 169 -8.65 20.96 -11.00
CA ARG A 169 -8.84 20.14 -12.20
C ARG A 169 -9.05 18.66 -11.86
N SER A 170 -10.00 18.04 -12.54
CA SER A 170 -10.33 16.61 -12.40
C SER A 170 -9.93 15.84 -13.65
N LEU A 171 -9.18 14.75 -13.46
CA LEU A 171 -8.58 13.95 -14.52
C LEU A 171 -8.96 12.48 -14.38
N PRO A 172 -9.22 11.77 -15.48
CA PRO A 172 -9.34 10.31 -15.46
C PRO A 172 -7.99 9.66 -15.27
N ALA A 173 -7.96 8.43 -14.74
CA ALA A 173 -6.78 7.61 -14.65
C ALA A 173 -6.39 7.06 -16.04
N THR A 174 -5.44 7.70 -16.68
CA THR A 174 -4.80 7.26 -17.93
C THR A 174 -3.30 7.08 -17.73
N GLU A 175 -2.63 6.40 -18.64
CA GLU A 175 -1.19 6.11 -18.53
C GLU A 175 -0.33 7.36 -18.33
N ASP A 176 -0.71 8.47 -18.96
CA ASP A 176 0.05 9.75 -18.92
C ASP A 176 -0.50 10.75 -17.88
N THR A 177 -1.52 10.37 -17.12
CA THR A 177 -2.12 11.28 -16.13
C THR A 177 -1.09 11.71 -15.08
N GLY A 178 -1.00 13.02 -14.87
CA GLY A 178 -0.13 13.63 -13.86
C GLY A 178 1.23 14.08 -14.36
N ARG A 179 1.73 13.62 -15.50
CA ARG A 179 3.08 13.98 -16.00
C ARG A 179 3.22 15.46 -16.38
N THR A 180 2.13 16.10 -16.79
CA THR A 180 2.12 17.45 -17.38
C THR A 180 1.93 18.55 -16.34
N PHE A 181 1.60 18.25 -15.09
CA PHE A 181 1.16 19.24 -14.12
C PHE A 181 2.11 19.41 -12.95
N ALA A 182 2.51 20.66 -12.68
CA ALA A 182 3.10 21.04 -11.41
C ALA A 182 1.95 21.36 -10.44
N ALA A 183 1.61 20.41 -9.57
CA ALA A 183 0.48 20.54 -8.67
C ALA A 183 0.90 20.91 -7.25
N THR A 184 0.08 21.73 -6.57
CA THR A 184 0.22 22.07 -5.16
C THR A 184 -0.41 20.98 -4.27
N ALA A 185 -1.51 20.39 -4.72
CA ALA A 185 -2.13 19.26 -4.07
C ALA A 185 -2.66 18.25 -5.10
N VAL A 186 -2.48 16.97 -4.82
CA VAL A 186 -2.99 15.86 -5.63
C VAL A 186 -3.80 14.92 -4.75
N TYR A 187 -5.00 14.60 -5.20
CA TYR A 187 -5.88 13.61 -4.59
C TYR A 187 -6.11 12.46 -5.57
N LEU A 188 -5.65 11.27 -5.21
CA LEU A 188 -5.90 10.03 -5.95
C LEU A 188 -7.06 9.31 -5.27
N ASP A 189 -8.28 9.45 -5.82
CA ASP A 189 -9.50 8.87 -5.24
C ASP A 189 -9.85 7.54 -5.91
N GLU A 190 -10.20 6.54 -5.12
CA GLU A 190 -10.40 5.15 -5.52
C GLU A 190 -9.15 4.53 -6.18
N PHE A 191 -7.98 4.80 -5.58
CA PHE A 191 -6.67 4.47 -6.16
C PHE A 191 -6.46 2.95 -6.34
N ALA A 192 -7.00 2.10 -5.45
CA ALA A 192 -6.92 0.65 -5.60
C ALA A 192 -7.62 0.13 -6.86
N HIS A 193 -8.60 0.89 -7.36
CA HIS A 193 -9.41 0.56 -8.54
C HIS A 193 -8.99 1.31 -9.81
N MET A 194 -7.85 2.02 -9.78
CA MET A 194 -7.35 2.77 -10.94
C MET A 194 -6.57 1.87 -11.89
N PRO A 195 -6.85 1.91 -13.21
CA PRO A 195 -5.90 1.45 -14.21
C PRO A 195 -4.62 2.28 -14.10
N TRP A 196 -3.47 1.68 -14.37
CA TRP A 196 -2.17 2.37 -14.37
C TRP A 196 -1.75 2.99 -13.02
N ALA A 197 -2.34 2.59 -11.90
CA ALA A 197 -2.14 3.19 -10.59
C ALA A 197 -0.66 3.41 -10.23
N GLY A 198 0.20 2.42 -10.48
CA GLY A 198 1.63 2.53 -10.21
C GLY A 198 2.33 3.61 -11.04
N ARG A 199 1.98 3.76 -12.34
CA ARG A 199 2.54 4.80 -13.23
C ARG A 199 2.03 6.19 -12.87
N ILE A 200 0.75 6.32 -12.55
CA ILE A 200 0.13 7.57 -12.08
C ILE A 200 0.82 8.02 -10.79
N TYR A 201 0.99 7.11 -9.83
CA TYR A 201 1.71 7.43 -8.59
C TYR A 201 3.12 7.96 -8.86
N GLN A 202 3.90 7.29 -9.72
CA GLN A 202 5.25 7.74 -10.10
C GLN A 202 5.24 9.13 -10.74
N ALA A 203 4.22 9.44 -11.55
CA ALA A 203 4.09 10.73 -12.22
C ALA A 203 3.78 11.87 -11.24
N VAL A 204 2.99 11.63 -10.19
CA VAL A 204 2.52 12.66 -9.24
C VAL A 204 3.35 12.73 -7.95
N ALA A 205 4.10 11.68 -7.58
CA ALA A 205 4.91 11.64 -6.36
C ALA A 205 5.91 12.83 -6.23
N PRO A 206 6.53 13.36 -7.31
CA PRO A 206 7.38 14.54 -7.24
C PRO A 206 6.67 15.82 -6.73
N CYS A 207 5.33 15.88 -6.78
CA CYS A 207 4.56 16.98 -6.21
C CYS A 207 4.83 17.13 -4.70
N ALA A 208 4.77 16.04 -3.94
CA ALA A 208 5.05 16.06 -2.50
C ALA A 208 6.52 16.40 -2.19
N ALA A 209 7.47 15.96 -3.02
CA ALA A 209 8.89 16.27 -2.86
C ALA A 209 9.22 17.74 -3.03
N ARG A 210 8.39 18.50 -3.77
CA ARG A 210 8.52 19.95 -3.96
C ARG A 210 7.73 20.77 -2.95
N GLY A 211 7.25 20.14 -1.88
CA GLY A 211 6.47 20.76 -0.81
C GLY A 211 4.97 20.82 -1.09
N GLY A 212 4.47 20.16 -2.12
CA GLY A 212 3.05 19.94 -2.36
C GLY A 212 2.50 18.81 -1.48
N ARG A 213 1.20 18.55 -1.58
CA ARG A 213 0.50 17.48 -0.84
C ARG A 213 0.02 16.38 -1.76
N LEU A 214 0.28 15.14 -1.39
CA LEU A 214 -0.25 13.95 -2.06
C LEU A 214 -1.13 13.16 -1.08
N THR A 215 -2.40 12.97 -1.46
CA THR A 215 -3.35 12.16 -0.68
C THR A 215 -3.86 11.02 -1.54
N VAL A 216 -3.62 9.80 -1.09
CA VAL A 216 -4.06 8.56 -1.76
C VAL A 216 -5.21 7.96 -0.97
N ILE A 217 -6.34 7.71 -1.62
CA ILE A 217 -7.60 7.32 -0.97
C ILE A 217 -8.19 6.12 -1.69
N SER A 218 -8.60 5.10 -0.97
CA SER A 218 -9.39 4.00 -1.55
C SER A 218 -10.13 3.18 -0.50
N THR A 219 -11.18 2.47 -0.92
CA THR A 219 -11.57 1.20 -0.29
C THR A 219 -10.51 0.15 -0.64
N PRO A 220 -10.33 -0.90 0.18
CA PRO A 220 -9.51 -2.05 -0.21
C PRO A 220 -10.00 -2.69 -1.53
N TYR A 221 -9.06 -3.24 -2.29
CA TYR A 221 -9.37 -4.03 -3.48
C TYR A 221 -8.35 -5.16 -3.61
N GLY A 222 -8.39 -6.08 -2.66
CA GLY A 222 -7.41 -7.16 -2.56
C GLY A 222 -5.98 -6.68 -2.28
N ARG A 223 -5.02 -7.59 -2.35
CA ARG A 223 -3.61 -7.35 -2.03
C ARG A 223 -2.72 -7.16 -3.27
N ALA A 224 -3.22 -7.42 -4.47
CA ALA A 224 -2.47 -7.43 -5.73
C ALA A 224 -2.42 -6.06 -6.45
N ASN A 225 -2.34 -4.93 -5.73
CA ASN A 225 -2.36 -3.62 -6.36
C ASN A 225 -1.39 -2.60 -5.70
N ALA A 226 -1.19 -1.48 -6.39
CA ALA A 226 -0.27 -0.43 -5.94
C ALA A 226 -0.71 0.21 -4.61
N PHE A 227 -2.02 0.27 -4.31
CA PHE A 227 -2.54 0.83 -3.07
C PHE A 227 -2.16 -0.01 -1.85
N TYR A 228 -2.36 -1.32 -1.93
CA TYR A 228 -1.96 -2.24 -0.86
C TYR A 228 -0.45 -2.17 -0.61
N ARG A 229 0.36 -2.18 -1.67
CA ARG A 229 1.81 -2.05 -1.56
C ARG A 229 2.22 -0.75 -0.84
N LEU A 230 1.68 0.41 -1.26
CA LEU A 230 1.95 1.69 -0.58
C LEU A 230 1.50 1.68 0.88
N TRP A 231 0.36 1.05 1.18
CA TRP A 231 -0.15 0.91 2.54
C TRP A 231 0.80 0.10 3.41
N GLN A 232 1.31 -1.04 2.92
CA GLN A 232 2.24 -1.89 3.65
C GLN A 232 3.63 -1.25 3.80
N GLU A 233 4.20 -0.70 2.71
CA GLU A 233 5.48 0.01 2.76
C GLU A 233 5.44 1.17 3.78
N SER A 234 4.30 1.82 3.94
CA SER A 234 4.10 2.88 4.92
C SER A 234 3.94 2.34 6.35
N ALA A 235 3.46 1.11 6.53
CA ALA A 235 3.34 0.45 7.83
C ALA A 235 4.71 0.19 8.46
N VAL A 236 5.65 -0.22 7.63
CA VAL A 236 7.01 -0.60 8.05
C VAL A 236 8.02 0.55 7.90
N GLY A 237 7.56 1.77 7.63
CA GLY A 237 8.42 2.97 7.57
C GLY A 237 9.26 3.12 6.29
N VAL A 238 9.05 2.27 5.27
CA VAL A 238 9.73 2.39 3.97
C VAL A 238 9.24 3.62 3.20
N ARG A 239 8.00 4.04 3.43
CA ARG A 239 7.38 5.25 2.88
C ARG A 239 6.95 6.20 3.99
N SER A 240 7.01 7.48 3.71
CA SER A 240 6.67 8.56 4.67
C SER A 240 5.18 8.95 4.64
N PHE A 241 4.27 8.04 4.29
CA PHE A 241 2.85 8.34 4.34
C PHE A 241 2.32 8.30 5.78
N GLU A 242 1.58 9.34 6.15
CA GLU A 242 0.67 9.26 7.29
C GLU A 242 -0.50 8.34 6.92
N ARG A 243 -0.68 7.26 7.69
CA ARG A 243 -1.72 6.27 7.47
C ARG A 243 -2.97 6.60 8.26
N LEU A 244 -4.12 6.58 7.59
CA LEU A 244 -5.41 6.68 8.25
C LEU A 244 -6.32 5.55 7.78
N ARG A 245 -6.90 4.80 8.74
CA ARG A 245 -7.98 3.85 8.49
C ARG A 245 -9.27 4.45 8.99
N ILE A 246 -10.31 4.46 8.15
CA ILE A 246 -11.65 4.94 8.48
C ILE A 246 -12.61 3.78 8.31
N HIS A 247 -12.91 3.13 9.42
CA HIS A 247 -13.80 1.99 9.48
C HIS A 247 -15.27 2.44 9.44
N TRP A 248 -16.21 1.56 9.04
CA TRP A 248 -17.63 1.92 9.03
C TRP A 248 -18.13 2.37 10.41
N SER A 249 -17.62 1.77 11.49
CA SER A 249 -18.03 2.12 12.86
C SER A 249 -17.58 3.51 13.32
N ASP A 250 -16.64 4.15 12.61
CA ASP A 250 -16.22 5.53 12.85
C ASP A 250 -17.24 6.54 12.33
N CYS A 251 -18.12 6.10 11.40
CA CYS A 251 -19.07 6.99 10.74
C CYS A 251 -20.31 7.22 11.61
N PRO A 252 -20.64 8.49 11.97
CA PRO A 252 -21.81 8.79 12.80
C PRO A 252 -23.14 8.35 12.20
N GLU A 253 -23.26 8.30 10.86
CA GLU A 253 -24.47 7.85 10.18
C GLU A 253 -24.65 6.34 10.23
N TYR A 254 -23.57 5.58 10.34
CA TYR A 254 -23.58 4.13 10.40
C TYR A 254 -23.62 3.60 11.84
N ASN A 255 -23.03 4.35 12.76
CA ASN A 255 -22.90 3.98 14.17
C ASN A 255 -23.17 5.19 15.08
N PRO A 256 -24.41 5.71 15.13
CA PRO A 256 -24.74 6.95 15.86
C PRO A 256 -24.49 6.84 17.37
N GLU A 257 -24.60 5.65 17.96
CA GLU A 257 -24.41 5.41 19.37
C GLU A 257 -22.94 5.16 19.74
N GLY A 258 -22.16 4.57 18.83
CA GLY A 258 -20.80 4.12 19.11
C GLY A 258 -19.67 4.97 18.54
N PHE A 259 -19.89 5.84 17.56
CA PHE A 259 -18.82 6.52 16.81
C PHE A 259 -17.85 7.36 17.66
N ARG A 260 -18.24 7.74 18.89
CA ARG A 260 -17.43 8.50 19.84
C ARG A 260 -16.63 7.65 20.81
N ILE A 261 -16.81 6.32 20.78
CA ILE A 261 -16.08 5.38 21.63
C ILE A 261 -14.65 5.29 21.11
N ASP A 262 -13.66 5.56 21.97
CA ASP A 262 -12.24 5.56 21.57
C ASP A 262 -11.74 4.14 21.26
N ASP A 263 -12.18 3.14 22.02
CA ASP A 263 -11.84 1.72 21.79
C ASP A 263 -12.49 1.22 20.49
N PRO A 264 -11.70 0.84 19.46
CA PRO A 264 -12.23 0.44 18.16
C PRO A 264 -13.08 -0.84 18.22
N GLU A 265 -12.73 -1.79 19.08
CA GLU A 265 -13.46 -3.05 19.23
C GLU A 265 -14.83 -2.82 19.88
N LEU A 266 -14.86 -2.05 20.98
CA LEU A 266 -16.11 -1.69 21.65
C LEU A 266 -17.01 -0.85 20.73
N ARG A 267 -16.42 0.09 20.01
CA ARG A 267 -17.12 0.92 19.01
C ARG A 267 -17.79 0.06 17.95
N ARG A 268 -17.08 -0.94 17.40
CA ARG A 268 -17.61 -1.89 16.44
C ARG A 268 -18.75 -2.71 17.01
N ARG A 269 -18.57 -3.29 18.19
CA ARG A 269 -19.61 -4.10 18.89
C ARG A 269 -20.89 -3.32 19.17
N VAL A 270 -20.78 -2.04 19.51
CA VAL A 270 -21.95 -1.17 19.69
C VAL A 270 -22.67 -0.97 18.35
N GLY A 271 -21.91 -0.66 17.31
CA GLY A 271 -22.47 -0.46 15.97
C GLY A 271 -23.13 -1.69 15.38
N GLU A 272 -22.63 -2.90 15.64
CA GLU A 272 -23.21 -4.17 15.18
C GLU A 272 -24.64 -4.39 15.71
N LYS A 273 -24.98 -3.79 16.83
CA LYS A 273 -26.35 -3.81 17.38
C LYS A 273 -27.27 -2.79 16.69
N GLY A 274 -26.72 -1.88 15.89
CA GLY A 274 -27.47 -0.84 15.21
C GLY A 274 -28.31 -1.36 14.04
N ALA A 275 -29.39 -0.66 13.73
CA ALA A 275 -30.29 -1.00 12.63
C ALA A 275 -29.59 -0.92 11.26
N TRP A 276 -28.72 0.08 11.08
CA TRP A 276 -27.94 0.24 9.85
C TRP A 276 -27.09 -1.00 9.56
N TYR A 277 -26.29 -1.45 10.53
CA TYR A 277 -25.44 -2.64 10.37
C TYR A 277 -26.25 -3.87 9.99
N ARG A 278 -27.30 -4.20 10.75
CA ARG A 278 -28.15 -5.38 10.50
C ARG A 278 -28.75 -5.36 9.08
N THR A 279 -29.20 -4.19 8.62
CA THR A 279 -29.79 -4.06 7.29
C THR A 279 -28.75 -4.16 6.18
N GLN A 280 -27.59 -3.50 6.35
CA GLN A 280 -26.55 -3.52 5.31
C GLN A 280 -25.84 -4.87 5.26
N ARG A 281 -25.55 -5.49 6.41
CA ARG A 281 -24.82 -6.76 6.47
C ARG A 281 -25.51 -7.90 5.67
N LEU A 282 -26.82 -7.87 5.56
CA LEU A 282 -27.60 -8.84 4.78
C LEU A 282 -27.45 -8.68 3.26
N ARG A 283 -26.92 -7.57 2.80
CA ARG A 283 -26.79 -7.25 1.36
C ARG A 283 -25.46 -7.64 0.74
N PHE A 284 -24.50 -8.03 1.57
CA PHE A 284 -23.12 -8.31 1.16
C PHE A 284 -22.70 -9.70 1.61
N THR A 285 -21.89 -10.37 0.78
CA THR A 285 -21.16 -11.56 1.23
C THR A 285 -20.09 -11.15 2.26
N ASP A 286 -19.51 -12.14 2.98
CA ASP A 286 -18.48 -11.87 3.97
C ASP A 286 -17.27 -11.14 3.34
N ASP A 287 -16.81 -11.59 2.18
CA ASP A 287 -15.69 -10.98 1.45
C ASP A 287 -16.01 -9.55 0.99
N GLN A 288 -17.20 -9.33 0.44
CA GLN A 288 -17.65 -8.00 0.03
C GLN A 288 -17.76 -7.05 1.23
N TRP A 289 -18.30 -7.55 2.35
CA TRP A 289 -18.40 -6.76 3.58
C TRP A 289 -17.02 -6.39 4.12
N ALA A 290 -16.11 -7.36 4.19
CA ALA A 290 -14.75 -7.17 4.64
C ALA A 290 -14.03 -6.08 3.81
N GLN A 291 -14.16 -6.15 2.49
CA GLN A 291 -13.57 -5.17 1.57
C GLN A 291 -14.21 -3.78 1.70
N GLU A 292 -15.54 -3.69 1.60
CA GLU A 292 -16.25 -2.41 1.45
C GLU A 292 -16.43 -1.65 2.78
N TYR A 293 -16.45 -2.36 3.93
CA TYR A 293 -16.79 -1.76 5.23
C TYR A 293 -15.75 -2.01 6.31
N GLU A 294 -15.16 -3.22 6.42
CA GLU A 294 -14.17 -3.54 7.45
C GLU A 294 -12.76 -3.00 7.13
N CYS A 295 -12.58 -2.37 5.96
CA CYS A 295 -11.26 -1.94 5.49
C CYS A 295 -10.24 -3.09 5.46
N ASP A 296 -10.70 -4.29 5.12
CA ASP A 296 -9.86 -5.47 5.03
C ASP A 296 -9.42 -5.71 3.58
N PHE A 297 -8.13 -5.97 3.40
CA PHE A 297 -7.55 -6.32 2.11
C PHE A 297 -7.63 -7.83 1.81
N ALA A 298 -8.05 -8.65 2.79
CA ALA A 298 -8.07 -10.10 2.64
C ALA A 298 -9.21 -10.63 1.76
N GLY A 299 -10.23 -9.81 1.48
CA GLY A 299 -11.43 -10.17 0.72
C GLY A 299 -11.22 -10.39 -0.78
N SER A 300 -10.03 -10.82 -1.24
CA SER A 300 -9.77 -11.08 -2.65
C SER A 300 -9.78 -12.58 -2.92
N ALA A 301 -10.88 -13.07 -3.49
CA ALA A 301 -10.97 -14.42 -4.10
C ALA A 301 -9.92 -14.64 -5.21
N SER A 302 -9.23 -13.58 -5.64
CA SER A 302 -8.26 -13.60 -6.73
C SER A 302 -6.83 -13.94 -6.31
N LEU A 303 -6.47 -13.95 -5.02
CA LEU A 303 -5.10 -14.30 -4.63
C LEU A 303 -4.81 -15.80 -4.85
N VAL A 304 -3.67 -16.08 -5.49
CA VAL A 304 -3.18 -17.45 -5.69
C VAL A 304 -2.81 -18.08 -4.35
N TYR A 305 -2.16 -17.33 -3.47
CA TYR A 305 -1.75 -17.78 -2.13
C TYR A 305 -2.54 -17.03 -1.03
N ARG A 306 -3.86 -17.19 -1.03
CA ARG A 306 -4.75 -16.54 -0.04
C ARG A 306 -4.46 -16.97 1.41
N GLU A 307 -3.83 -18.15 1.59
CA GLU A 307 -3.40 -18.69 2.87
C GLU A 307 -2.13 -18.02 3.41
N PHE A 308 -1.41 -17.25 2.59
CA PHE A 308 -0.20 -16.56 3.00
C PHE A 308 -0.55 -15.34 3.88
N ASP A 309 -0.12 -15.41 5.13
CA ASP A 309 -0.26 -14.35 6.11
C ASP A 309 1.14 -13.96 6.63
N PRO A 310 1.62 -12.75 6.36
CA PRO A 310 2.94 -12.30 6.83
C PRO A 310 3.12 -12.38 8.35
N GLU A 311 2.06 -12.27 9.15
CA GLU A 311 2.15 -12.38 10.62
C GLU A 311 2.42 -13.81 11.08
N LEU A 312 2.01 -14.81 10.30
CA LEU A 312 2.19 -16.24 10.60
C LEU A 312 3.41 -16.85 9.91
N HIS A 313 3.74 -16.39 8.70
CA HIS A 313 4.71 -17.06 7.83
C HIS A 313 6.06 -16.33 7.77
N VAL A 314 6.13 -15.06 8.22
CA VAL A 314 7.37 -14.27 8.14
C VAL A 314 7.97 -14.07 9.52
N GLY A 315 9.26 -14.40 9.64
CA GLY A 315 10.00 -14.30 10.91
C GLY A 315 11.50 -14.12 10.67
N ASP A 316 12.26 -14.27 11.73
CA ASP A 316 13.73 -14.30 11.70
C ASP A 316 14.19 -15.76 11.75
N PHE A 317 14.63 -16.29 10.62
CA PHE A 317 15.05 -17.69 10.49
C PHE A 317 16.52 -17.76 10.10
N PRO A 318 17.45 -17.85 11.08
CA PRO A 318 18.87 -17.93 10.79
C PRO A 318 19.23 -19.27 10.11
N TYR A 319 20.29 -19.25 9.28
CA TYR A 319 20.84 -20.45 8.65
C TYR A 319 21.20 -21.51 9.70
N GLN A 320 20.76 -22.75 9.47
CA GLN A 320 21.03 -23.93 10.30
C GLN A 320 22.07 -24.81 9.60
N PRO A 321 23.29 -24.96 10.13
CA PRO A 321 24.35 -25.73 9.46
C PRO A 321 24.00 -27.20 9.21
N ASP A 322 23.19 -27.80 10.09
CA ASP A 322 22.86 -29.22 10.05
C ASP A 322 21.63 -29.53 9.16
N TRP A 323 20.97 -28.49 8.62
CA TRP A 323 19.81 -28.69 7.74
C TRP A 323 20.21 -28.70 6.28
N PRO A 324 19.67 -29.64 5.47
CA PRO A 324 19.93 -29.64 4.05
C PRO A 324 19.47 -28.33 3.39
N THR A 325 20.35 -27.82 2.52
CA THR A 325 20.13 -26.54 1.83
C THR A 325 19.94 -26.78 0.34
N TYR A 326 18.98 -26.09 -0.22
CA TYR A 326 18.56 -26.18 -1.61
C TYR A 326 18.42 -24.78 -2.22
N VAL A 327 18.32 -24.72 -3.55
CA VAL A 327 17.98 -23.49 -4.26
C VAL A 327 16.79 -23.75 -5.20
N GLY A 328 15.80 -22.86 -5.16
CA GLY A 328 14.77 -22.73 -6.20
C GLY A 328 15.16 -21.61 -7.15
N GLN A 329 15.12 -21.87 -8.46
CA GLN A 329 15.62 -20.96 -9.50
C GLN A 329 14.60 -20.70 -10.58
N ASP A 330 14.26 -19.45 -10.80
CA ASP A 330 13.59 -18.93 -11.99
C ASP A 330 14.57 -18.13 -12.84
N PHE A 331 14.67 -18.43 -14.15
CA PHE A 331 15.61 -17.77 -15.03
C PHE A 331 15.01 -16.55 -15.70
N GLY A 332 15.77 -15.48 -15.80
CA GLY A 332 15.40 -14.27 -16.52
C GLY A 332 16.62 -13.41 -16.87
N TYR A 333 16.45 -12.51 -17.84
CA TYR A 333 17.43 -11.51 -18.22
C TYR A 333 16.84 -10.10 -18.11
N VAL A 334 15.86 -9.76 -18.93
CA VAL A 334 15.06 -8.52 -18.81
C VAL A 334 14.13 -8.62 -17.60
N ASN A 335 13.43 -9.72 -17.46
CA ASN A 335 12.79 -10.12 -16.20
C ASN A 335 13.86 -10.58 -15.21
N PRO A 336 13.61 -10.46 -13.91
CA PRO A 336 14.56 -10.90 -12.90
C PRO A 336 14.91 -12.38 -13.03
N SER A 337 16.21 -12.73 -12.95
CA SER A 337 16.63 -14.07 -12.58
C SER A 337 16.59 -14.16 -11.06
N VAL A 338 15.83 -15.14 -10.53
CA VAL A 338 15.58 -15.29 -9.09
C VAL A 338 16.13 -16.60 -8.61
N ALA A 339 16.93 -16.54 -7.51
CA ALA A 339 17.37 -17.72 -6.77
C ALA A 339 16.98 -17.58 -5.30
N LEU A 340 16.24 -18.56 -4.78
CA LEU A 340 15.82 -18.62 -3.38
C LEU A 340 16.67 -19.65 -2.64
N LEU A 341 17.33 -19.24 -1.57
CA LEU A 341 18.07 -20.14 -0.66
C LEU A 341 17.06 -20.72 0.33
N ILE A 342 16.97 -22.06 0.35
CA ILE A 342 15.90 -22.76 1.06
C ILE A 342 16.52 -23.88 1.92
N GLN A 343 16.08 -23.99 3.17
CA GLN A 343 16.40 -25.12 4.04
C GLN A 343 15.14 -25.93 4.37
N VAL A 344 15.32 -27.20 4.60
CA VAL A 344 14.25 -28.10 5.06
C VAL A 344 14.64 -28.65 6.42
N SER A 345 13.77 -28.48 7.42
CA SER A 345 14.01 -28.98 8.76
C SER A 345 13.84 -30.51 8.83
N PRO A 346 14.31 -31.17 9.91
CA PRO A 346 14.05 -32.59 10.17
C PRO A 346 12.54 -32.93 10.31
N SER A 347 11.69 -31.92 10.62
CA SER A 347 10.23 -32.05 10.64
C SER A 347 9.58 -31.75 9.28
N GLU A 348 10.37 -31.65 8.21
CA GLU A 348 9.97 -31.35 6.83
C GLU A 348 9.27 -30.00 6.68
N GLU A 349 9.62 -29.01 7.50
CA GLU A 349 9.20 -27.62 7.32
C GLU A 349 10.20 -26.91 6.38
N VAL A 350 9.66 -26.01 5.56
CA VAL A 350 10.43 -25.26 4.55
C VAL A 350 10.72 -23.86 5.05
N PHE A 351 11.98 -23.48 5.00
CA PHE A 351 12.46 -22.14 5.39
C PHE A 351 13.16 -21.47 4.22
N VAL A 352 12.57 -20.42 3.67
CA VAL A 352 13.25 -19.58 2.68
C VAL A 352 14.05 -18.54 3.43
N ILE A 353 15.38 -18.73 3.46
CA ILE A 353 16.29 -17.96 4.31
C ILE A 353 17.07 -16.87 3.55
N GLY A 354 16.94 -16.80 2.24
CA GLY A 354 17.60 -15.80 1.41
C GLY A 354 17.03 -15.73 0.02
N GLU A 355 17.11 -14.56 -0.60
CA GLU A 355 16.68 -14.30 -1.96
C GLU A 355 17.74 -13.54 -2.76
N TYR A 356 17.88 -13.87 -4.02
CA TYR A 356 18.74 -13.19 -4.99
C TYR A 356 17.89 -12.84 -6.22
N TYR A 357 17.78 -11.55 -6.53
CA TYR A 357 17.06 -11.03 -7.69
C TYR A 357 17.99 -10.17 -8.53
N HIS A 358 18.21 -10.57 -9.76
CA HIS A 358 19.11 -9.89 -10.70
C HIS A 358 18.47 -9.69 -12.05
N THR A 359 18.58 -8.50 -12.63
CA THR A 359 18.14 -8.15 -13.98
C THR A 359 19.33 -7.71 -14.81
N ASN A 360 19.25 -7.91 -16.14
CA ASN A 360 20.27 -7.50 -17.10
C ASN A 360 21.67 -8.07 -16.78
N ARG A 361 21.72 -9.32 -16.29
CA ARG A 361 22.96 -10.04 -16.01
C ARG A 361 22.96 -11.39 -16.71
N SER A 362 24.11 -11.71 -17.33
CA SER A 362 24.28 -13.01 -17.95
C SER A 362 24.35 -14.13 -16.91
N ILE A 363 23.96 -15.35 -17.31
CA ILE A 363 24.08 -16.52 -16.41
C ILE A 363 25.55 -16.76 -15.99
N SER A 364 26.50 -16.55 -16.89
CA SER A 364 27.92 -16.69 -16.61
C SER A 364 28.41 -15.71 -15.54
N ASP A 365 27.90 -14.46 -15.53
CA ASP A 365 28.23 -13.48 -14.48
C ASP A 365 27.59 -13.87 -13.15
N LEU A 366 26.33 -14.31 -13.18
CA LEU A 366 25.63 -14.80 -11.98
C LEU A 366 26.28 -16.03 -11.39
N LEU A 367 26.77 -16.97 -12.23
CA LEU A 367 27.53 -18.14 -11.79
C LEU A 367 28.81 -17.73 -11.06
N ARG A 368 29.58 -16.81 -11.64
CA ARG A 368 30.86 -16.37 -11.07
C ARG A 368 30.68 -15.61 -9.76
N GLU A 369 29.74 -14.70 -9.70
CA GLU A 369 29.64 -13.70 -8.62
C GLU A 369 28.65 -14.08 -7.52
N VAL A 370 27.64 -14.90 -7.85
CA VAL A 370 26.55 -15.20 -6.92
C VAL A 370 26.39 -16.70 -6.68
N TYR A 371 26.15 -17.49 -7.73
CA TYR A 371 25.64 -18.85 -7.56
C TYR A 371 26.72 -19.83 -7.10
N CYS A 372 27.92 -19.83 -7.69
CA CYS A 372 29.00 -20.70 -7.22
C CYS A 372 29.50 -20.32 -5.82
N PRO A 373 29.67 -19.03 -5.46
CA PRO A 373 29.97 -18.66 -4.09
C PRO A 373 28.91 -19.10 -3.09
N ALA A 374 27.62 -18.89 -3.39
CA ALA A 374 26.50 -19.31 -2.54
C ALA A 374 26.42 -20.83 -2.40
N GLY A 375 26.56 -21.55 -3.51
CA GLY A 375 26.55 -23.03 -3.54
C GLY A 375 27.62 -23.64 -2.62
N ARG A 376 28.84 -23.10 -2.68
CA ARG A 376 29.96 -23.54 -1.80
C ARG A 376 29.73 -23.15 -0.34
N ARG A 377 29.33 -21.90 -0.09
CA ARG A 377 29.12 -21.38 1.27
C ARG A 377 28.06 -22.14 2.04
N HIS A 378 26.99 -22.52 1.37
CA HIS A 378 25.80 -23.15 1.99
C HIS A 378 25.69 -24.64 1.70
N GLN A 379 26.69 -25.26 1.06
CA GLN A 379 26.74 -26.69 0.74
C GLN A 379 25.45 -27.17 0.06
N VAL A 380 24.99 -26.43 -0.97
CA VAL A 380 23.70 -26.67 -1.64
C VAL A 380 23.65 -28.06 -2.25
N GLN A 381 22.67 -28.86 -1.82
CA GLN A 381 22.51 -30.26 -2.23
C GLN A 381 21.83 -30.41 -3.60
N ALA A 382 20.90 -29.53 -3.93
CA ALA A 382 20.26 -29.49 -5.23
C ALA A 382 19.82 -28.07 -5.61
N TRP A 383 19.87 -27.80 -6.91
CA TRP A 383 19.46 -26.55 -7.54
C TRP A 383 18.25 -26.84 -8.45
N TYR A 384 17.04 -26.53 -7.97
CA TYR A 384 15.78 -26.84 -8.67
C TYR A 384 15.39 -25.67 -9.57
N CYS A 385 15.45 -25.88 -10.86
CA CYS A 385 15.36 -24.84 -11.88
C CYS A 385 14.08 -24.90 -12.69
N ASP A 386 13.71 -23.76 -13.27
CA ASP A 386 12.77 -23.69 -14.38
C ASP A 386 13.21 -24.67 -15.51
N PRO A 387 12.37 -25.65 -15.88
CA PRO A 387 12.71 -26.63 -16.92
C PRO A 387 12.77 -26.04 -18.34
N SER A 388 12.31 -24.81 -18.55
CA SER A 388 12.41 -24.13 -19.85
C SER A 388 13.83 -23.64 -20.13
N GLY A 389 14.60 -23.30 -19.09
CA GLY A 389 15.98 -22.80 -19.14
C GLY A 389 17.02 -23.92 -19.35
N ARG A 390 16.93 -24.67 -20.43
CA ARG A 390 17.82 -25.84 -20.69
C ARG A 390 19.29 -25.48 -20.85
N SER A 391 19.58 -24.33 -21.49
CA SER A 391 20.92 -23.78 -21.65
C SER A 391 21.51 -23.39 -20.31
N GLU A 392 20.75 -22.67 -19.51
CA GLU A 392 21.11 -22.18 -18.19
C GLU A 392 21.37 -23.35 -17.21
N ILE A 393 20.52 -24.39 -17.25
CA ILE A 393 20.73 -25.61 -16.46
C ILE A 393 22.04 -26.32 -16.89
N ALA A 394 22.34 -26.35 -18.18
CA ALA A 394 23.59 -26.95 -18.67
C ALA A 394 24.82 -26.14 -18.17
N GLU A 395 24.75 -24.80 -18.19
CA GLU A 395 25.81 -23.94 -17.65
C GLU A 395 26.00 -24.11 -16.16
N LEU A 396 24.89 -24.19 -15.36
CA LEU A 396 24.98 -24.48 -13.93
C LEU A 396 25.70 -25.81 -13.66
N ARG A 397 25.35 -26.85 -14.40
CA ARG A 397 25.99 -28.19 -14.29
C ARG A 397 27.46 -28.16 -14.68
N ALA A 398 27.80 -27.47 -15.75
CA ALA A 398 29.17 -27.26 -16.18
C ALA A 398 30.03 -26.53 -15.15
N ALA A 399 29.40 -25.63 -14.38
CA ALA A 399 30.03 -24.93 -13.25
C ALA A 399 30.06 -25.75 -11.95
N GLY A 400 29.61 -27.02 -11.97
CA GLY A 400 29.64 -27.94 -10.82
C GLY A 400 28.47 -27.81 -9.85
N LEU A 401 27.40 -27.08 -10.21
CA LEU A 401 26.21 -27.00 -9.39
C LEU A 401 25.24 -28.16 -9.70
N PRO A 402 24.59 -28.78 -8.68
CA PRO A 402 23.70 -29.93 -8.85
C PRO A 402 22.31 -29.48 -9.36
N ALA A 403 22.26 -28.94 -10.59
CA ALA A 403 21.06 -28.35 -11.17
C ALA A 403 20.11 -29.42 -11.75
N VAL A 404 18.81 -29.29 -11.41
CA VAL A 404 17.74 -30.19 -11.84
C VAL A 404 16.54 -29.35 -12.30
N GLY A 405 16.01 -29.64 -13.51
CA GLY A 405 14.75 -29.05 -13.99
C GLY A 405 13.80 -30.16 -14.41
N ARG A 406 12.65 -30.26 -13.74
CA ARG A 406 11.58 -31.21 -14.08
C ARG A 406 10.30 -30.46 -14.40
N ARG A 407 9.55 -30.91 -15.37
CA ARG A 407 8.27 -30.32 -15.76
C ARG A 407 7.19 -30.61 -14.71
N SER A 408 6.43 -29.59 -14.37
CA SER A 408 5.23 -29.68 -13.55
C SER A 408 4.21 -28.67 -14.06
N THR A 409 2.93 -28.88 -13.74
CA THR A 409 1.92 -27.85 -14.02
C THR A 409 1.95 -26.78 -12.94
N VAL A 410 1.52 -25.57 -13.31
CA VAL A 410 1.44 -24.44 -12.37
C VAL A 410 0.48 -24.76 -11.23
N GLU A 411 -0.67 -25.38 -11.56
CA GLU A 411 -1.71 -25.75 -10.60
C GLU A 411 -1.22 -26.73 -9.53
N GLN A 412 -0.42 -27.74 -9.92
CA GLN A 412 0.19 -28.69 -8.99
C GLN A 412 1.12 -28.00 -8.01
N GLY A 413 1.94 -27.07 -8.50
CA GLY A 413 2.86 -26.32 -7.66
C GLY A 413 2.16 -25.34 -6.73
N VAL A 414 1.15 -24.62 -7.22
CA VAL A 414 0.32 -23.73 -6.40
C VAL A 414 -0.36 -24.50 -5.28
N LEU A 415 -0.97 -25.66 -5.60
CA LEU A 415 -1.63 -26.49 -4.58
C LEU A 415 -0.64 -27.01 -3.52
N ALA A 416 0.57 -27.38 -3.93
CA ALA A 416 1.61 -27.85 -3.01
C ALA A 416 2.06 -26.74 -2.05
N ILE A 417 2.29 -25.52 -2.55
CA ILE A 417 2.61 -24.35 -1.72
C ILE A 417 1.48 -24.05 -0.75
N ARG A 418 0.23 -24.02 -1.21
CA ARG A 418 -0.94 -23.73 -0.35
C ARG A 418 -1.09 -24.75 0.79
N LYS A 419 -0.80 -26.03 0.53
CA LYS A 419 -0.79 -27.07 1.58
C LYS A 419 0.29 -26.84 2.63
N LEU A 420 1.44 -26.27 2.26
CA LEU A 420 2.50 -25.92 3.23
C LEU A 420 2.19 -24.64 3.99
N LEU A 421 1.54 -23.67 3.36
CA LEU A 421 1.06 -22.48 4.05
C LEU A 421 0.01 -22.80 5.10
N ARG A 422 -0.94 -23.67 4.77
CA ARG A 422 -2.04 -24.06 5.70
C ARG A 422 -2.33 -25.57 5.61
N PRO A 423 -1.51 -26.40 6.27
CA PRO A 423 -1.74 -27.83 6.28
C PRO A 423 -2.99 -28.17 7.11
N PRO A 424 -3.73 -29.23 6.77
CA PRO A 424 -4.87 -29.69 7.56
C PRO A 424 -4.45 -30.04 8.99
N GLY A 425 -5.05 -29.37 9.98
CA GLY A 425 -4.89 -29.69 11.39
C GLY A 425 -3.59 -29.27 12.06
N GLY A 426 -2.76 -28.45 11.40
CA GLY A 426 -1.47 -28.00 11.93
C GLY A 426 -1.16 -26.53 11.71
N GLY A 427 -0.04 -26.05 12.28
CA GLY A 427 0.55 -24.75 11.98
C GLY A 427 1.20 -24.71 10.61
N PRO A 428 1.64 -23.52 10.14
CA PRO A 428 2.33 -23.36 8.85
C PRO A 428 3.59 -24.21 8.77
N ARG A 429 3.85 -24.76 7.59
CA ARG A 429 5.08 -25.52 7.28
C ARG A 429 5.96 -24.82 6.23
N LEU A 430 5.57 -23.65 5.77
CA LEU A 430 6.36 -22.76 4.91
C LEU A 430 6.61 -21.45 5.66
N HIS A 431 7.87 -21.13 5.82
CA HIS A 431 8.36 -19.97 6.53
C HIS A 431 9.29 -19.15 5.63
N ILE A 432 9.19 -17.82 5.69
CA ILE A 432 9.99 -16.90 4.88
C ILE A 432 10.72 -15.93 5.81
N ASP A 433 12.02 -15.85 5.67
CA ASP A 433 12.83 -14.90 6.45
C ASP A 433 12.53 -13.46 6.02
N ARG A 434 12.54 -12.52 7.00
CA ARG A 434 12.35 -11.08 6.74
C ARG A 434 13.35 -10.49 5.75
N ARG A 435 14.50 -11.14 5.54
CA ARG A 435 15.51 -10.77 4.55
C ARG A 435 15.10 -11.11 3.10
N CYS A 436 13.91 -11.67 2.89
CA CYS A 436 13.32 -11.95 1.58
C CYS A 436 12.14 -11.01 1.25
N PRO A 437 12.36 -9.68 1.22
CA PRO A 437 11.26 -8.71 1.07
C PRO A 437 10.56 -8.78 -0.28
N ARG A 438 11.27 -9.19 -1.35
CA ARG A 438 10.66 -9.31 -2.68
C ARG A 438 9.75 -10.52 -2.77
N LEU A 439 10.21 -11.69 -2.30
CA LEU A 439 9.37 -12.87 -2.23
C LEU A 439 8.12 -12.63 -1.36
N ILE A 440 8.27 -11.99 -0.20
CA ILE A 440 7.15 -11.64 0.68
C ILE A 440 6.13 -10.76 -0.05
N ALA A 441 6.61 -9.75 -0.78
CA ALA A 441 5.74 -8.87 -1.56
C ALA A 441 5.01 -9.62 -2.69
N GLU A 442 5.72 -10.47 -3.43
CA GLU A 442 5.16 -11.26 -4.53
C GLU A 442 4.15 -12.29 -4.01
N MET A 443 4.45 -13.04 -2.95
CA MET A 443 3.51 -13.98 -2.31
C MET A 443 2.23 -13.29 -1.84
N SER A 444 2.33 -12.03 -1.39
CA SER A 444 1.19 -11.24 -0.91
C SER A 444 0.31 -10.66 -2.03
N THR A 445 0.82 -10.62 -3.27
CA THR A 445 0.17 -9.91 -4.39
C THR A 445 -0.09 -10.78 -5.61
N TYR A 446 0.41 -12.03 -5.63
CA TYR A 446 0.22 -12.96 -6.74
C TYR A 446 -1.25 -13.34 -6.91
N ALA A 447 -1.84 -13.05 -8.07
CA ALA A 447 -3.29 -13.12 -8.25
C ALA A 447 -3.70 -13.82 -9.55
N TYR A 448 -4.92 -14.37 -9.52
CA TYR A 448 -5.63 -14.78 -10.72
C TYR A 448 -6.27 -13.58 -11.42
N GLN A 449 -6.58 -13.69 -12.70
CA GLN A 449 -7.41 -12.74 -13.42
C GLN A 449 -8.80 -12.63 -12.77
N GLU A 450 -9.42 -11.48 -12.86
CA GLU A 450 -10.76 -11.27 -12.32
C GLU A 450 -11.75 -12.27 -12.93
N ALA A 451 -12.49 -12.96 -12.08
CA ALA A 451 -13.46 -14.01 -12.44
C ALA A 451 -12.91 -15.15 -13.28
N SER A 452 -11.62 -15.49 -13.15
CA SER A 452 -10.95 -16.57 -13.90
C SER A 452 -9.98 -17.33 -12.99
N ASP A 453 -9.79 -18.63 -13.26
CA ASP A 453 -8.75 -19.45 -12.64
C ASP A 453 -7.39 -19.31 -13.36
N THR A 454 -7.29 -18.38 -14.31
CA THR A 454 -6.04 -18.11 -15.03
C THR A 454 -5.24 -17.05 -14.27
N ILE A 455 -3.96 -17.29 -14.07
CA ILE A 455 -3.06 -16.34 -13.41
C ILE A 455 -2.96 -15.06 -14.24
N GLU A 456 -3.00 -13.90 -13.57
CA GLU A 456 -2.88 -12.61 -14.22
C GLU A 456 -1.51 -12.45 -14.89
N LYS A 457 -1.50 -12.01 -16.15
CA LYS A 457 -0.26 -11.74 -16.89
C LYS A 457 0.36 -10.41 -16.46
N ASN A 458 1.68 -10.31 -16.61
CA ASN A 458 2.47 -9.09 -16.32
C ASN A 458 2.48 -8.67 -14.84
N GLN A 459 2.33 -9.60 -13.93
CA GLN A 459 2.61 -9.39 -12.51
C GLN A 459 4.01 -9.89 -12.14
N SER A 460 4.50 -9.52 -10.95
CA SER A 460 5.76 -10.04 -10.41
C SER A 460 5.49 -11.41 -9.76
N ASP A 461 5.93 -12.48 -10.39
CA ASP A 461 5.70 -13.87 -9.98
C ASP A 461 6.98 -14.73 -9.91
N HIS A 462 8.12 -14.11 -10.12
CA HIS A 462 9.39 -14.80 -10.26
C HIS A 462 9.85 -15.53 -8.99
N GLY A 463 9.61 -14.94 -7.79
CA GLY A 463 9.89 -15.57 -6.51
C GLY A 463 8.94 -16.75 -6.23
N PRO A 464 7.63 -16.58 -6.33
CA PRO A 464 6.66 -17.67 -6.30
C PRO A 464 6.98 -18.81 -7.26
N ASP A 465 7.43 -18.53 -8.48
CA ASP A 465 7.82 -19.54 -9.46
C ASP A 465 9.10 -20.25 -9.06
N ALA A 466 10.13 -19.54 -8.60
CA ALA A 466 11.34 -20.15 -8.05
C ALA A 466 11.03 -21.06 -6.86
N LEU A 467 10.15 -20.65 -5.95
CA LEU A 467 9.68 -21.46 -4.82
C LEU A 467 8.91 -22.71 -5.32
N ARG A 468 8.07 -22.55 -6.33
CA ARG A 468 7.29 -23.63 -6.94
C ARG A 468 8.20 -24.70 -7.58
N TYR A 469 9.25 -24.29 -8.30
CA TYR A 469 10.21 -25.25 -8.88
C TYR A 469 10.93 -26.05 -7.79
N PHE A 470 11.29 -25.45 -6.68
CA PHE A 470 11.83 -26.20 -5.53
C PHE A 470 10.79 -27.18 -4.98
N ILE A 471 9.62 -26.71 -4.58
CA ILE A 471 8.63 -27.54 -3.85
C ILE A 471 8.20 -28.75 -4.66
N VAL A 472 7.86 -28.57 -5.95
CA VAL A 472 7.43 -29.68 -6.79
C VAL A 472 8.55 -30.69 -7.01
N ASN A 473 9.76 -30.24 -7.32
CA ASN A 473 10.85 -31.15 -7.63
C ASN A 473 11.41 -31.87 -6.39
N HIS A 474 11.37 -31.23 -5.23
CA HIS A 474 11.88 -31.83 -4.00
C HIS A 474 11.03 -33.00 -3.55
N TRP A 475 9.71 -32.83 -3.43
CA TRP A 475 8.82 -33.92 -2.97
C TRP A 475 8.46 -34.96 -4.01
N THR A 476 8.31 -34.62 -5.29
CA THR A 476 8.08 -35.64 -6.33
C THR A 476 9.32 -36.49 -6.60
N GLY A 477 10.52 -35.94 -6.37
CA GLY A 477 11.79 -36.68 -6.47
C GLY A 477 11.94 -37.74 -5.37
N ALA A 478 11.54 -37.44 -4.15
CA ALA A 478 11.57 -38.38 -3.03
C ALA A 478 10.61 -39.57 -3.23
N ALA A 479 9.37 -39.29 -3.67
CA ALA A 479 8.38 -40.36 -3.92
C ALA A 479 8.78 -41.35 -5.03
N GLN A 480 9.57 -40.91 -6.03
CA GLN A 480 10.09 -41.78 -7.07
C GLN A 480 11.32 -42.60 -6.64
N ALA A 481 12.11 -42.06 -5.70
CA ALA A 481 13.25 -42.80 -5.12
C ALA A 481 12.78 -43.96 -4.24
N GLU A 482 11.72 -43.80 -3.48
CA GLU A 482 11.08 -44.86 -2.69
C GLU A 482 10.43 -45.96 -3.57
N THR A 483 9.89 -45.58 -4.75
CA THR A 483 9.29 -46.55 -5.68
C THR A 483 10.33 -47.36 -6.46
N LEU A 484 11.57 -46.86 -6.54
CA LEU A 484 12.70 -47.57 -7.19
C LEU A 484 13.55 -48.40 -6.18
N ALA A 485 13.28 -48.27 -4.88
CA ALA A 485 13.98 -48.96 -3.80
C ALA A 485 13.22 -50.17 -3.23
N LEU A 486 12.14 -50.63 -3.91
CA LEU A 486 11.47 -51.89 -3.56
C LEU A 486 12.04 -53.01 -4.44
N PRO A 487 12.45 -54.14 -3.85
CA PRO A 487 13.20 -55.22 -4.47
C PRO A 487 12.44 -55.98 -5.57
#